data_f50c1f6a60a193c68ef0d9e08077aa92
#
_entry.id   f50c1f6a60a193c68ef0d9e08077aa92
#
_cell.length_a   1.000
_cell.length_b   1.000
_cell.length_c   1.000
_cell.angle_alpha   90.00
_cell.angle_beta   90.00
_cell.angle_gamma   90.00
#
_symmetry.space_group_name_H-M   'P 1'
#
loop_
_entity.id
_entity.type
_entity.pdbx_description
1 polymer ?
#
loop_
_entity_poly.entity_id
_entity_poly.type
_entity_poly.pdbx_seq_one_letter_code
_entity_poly.pdbx_strand_id
1 'polypeptide(L)'
;MVDEPTRRLDEGALRALVPRVLAGLVRRGEDFDAAEDALQEALLEALRVWPEHPPRDPGAWLATVATRRLVDARRSEAARHRREEQTHAEPRAGGHVITEEGDDTLFLLFCCCHPDLAPASQVALTLRAVGGLTTREIADAFYVPEATMAQRISRAKRTLFGPPARRLDQPGDLAVVLRVLYLVYTTGHTGRVDLAAEAIRLTRQLTLATEEPEARGLLALMLLNHARLPARFDAEGRIVTLDRQDRGLWDTRAIAEGVRVLQSALAMQSEERRLGRYQVEAAIAALHDDAASAEETDWPQILAWYDDLVALTDDPVRQD
;
A
#
# COMPACT_ATOMS: atom_id res chain seq x y z
N MET A 1 -0.88 42.49 -14.27
CA MET A 1 -0.55 41.96 -12.96
C MET A 1 -1.21 40.59 -12.92
N VAL A 2 -0.45 39.56 -13.34
CA VAL A 2 -0.95 38.20 -13.54
C VAL A 2 -0.89 37.54 -12.19
N ASP A 3 -2.04 37.13 -11.71
CA ASP A 3 -2.24 36.37 -10.49
C ASP A 3 -1.56 35.01 -10.68
N GLU A 4 -0.40 34.83 -10.07
CA GLU A 4 0.35 33.56 -10.06
C GLU A 4 -0.41 32.62 -9.12
N PRO A 5 -0.98 31.49 -9.60
CA PRO A 5 -1.71 30.60 -8.72
C PRO A 5 -0.75 30.06 -7.67
N THR A 6 -0.98 30.44 -6.43
CA THR A 6 -0.36 29.88 -5.24
C THR A 6 -0.31 28.36 -5.40
N ARG A 7 0.85 27.80 -5.67
CA ARG A 7 1.08 26.37 -5.90
C ARG A 7 0.68 25.64 -4.61
N ARG A 8 -0.58 25.23 -4.54
CA ARG A 8 -1.05 24.37 -3.45
C ARG A 8 -0.12 23.18 -3.39
N LEU A 9 0.42 22.91 -2.23
CA LEU A 9 1.14 21.68 -1.96
C LEU A 9 0.25 20.53 -2.42
N ASP A 10 0.75 19.74 -3.36
CA ASP A 10 0.03 18.58 -3.87
C ASP A 10 0.00 17.53 -2.74
N GLU A 11 -1.16 17.41 -2.09
CA GLU A 11 -1.38 16.43 -1.02
C GLU A 11 -1.07 15.00 -1.48
N GLY A 12 -1.33 14.69 -2.76
CA GLY A 12 -1.01 13.39 -3.35
C GLY A 12 0.50 13.15 -3.41
N ALA A 13 1.26 14.18 -3.83
CA ALA A 13 2.73 14.08 -3.85
C ALA A 13 3.32 13.93 -2.44
N LEU A 14 2.80 14.68 -1.45
CA LEU A 14 3.22 14.53 -0.05
C LEU A 14 2.87 13.14 0.49
N ARG A 15 1.67 12.63 0.22
CA ARG A 15 1.24 11.29 0.63
C ARG A 15 2.14 10.19 0.08
N ALA A 16 2.69 10.35 -1.14
CA ALA A 16 3.63 9.42 -1.73
C ALA A 16 5.04 9.49 -1.11
N LEU A 17 5.46 10.68 -0.62
CA LEU A 17 6.78 10.89 -0.03
C LEU A 17 6.90 10.39 1.42
N VAL A 18 5.82 10.53 2.20
CA VAL A 18 5.80 10.19 3.63
C VAL A 18 6.23 8.74 3.91
N PRO A 19 5.67 7.71 3.24
CA PRO A 19 6.07 6.33 3.47
C PRO A 19 7.54 6.08 3.13
N ARG A 20 8.05 6.69 2.06
CA ARG A 20 9.44 6.54 1.64
C ARG A 20 10.41 7.10 2.67
N VAL A 21 10.13 8.30 3.19
CA VAL A 21 10.97 8.92 4.22
C VAL A 21 10.91 8.13 5.52
N LEU A 22 9.71 7.72 5.95
CA LEU A 22 9.52 6.91 7.15
C LEU A 22 10.29 5.59 7.06
N ALA A 23 10.15 4.88 5.96
CA ALA A 23 10.84 3.63 5.72
C ALA A 23 12.37 3.78 5.76
N GLY A 24 12.90 4.85 5.16
CA GLY A 24 14.32 5.16 5.21
C GLY A 24 14.83 5.48 6.62
N LEU A 25 14.02 6.08 7.49
CA LEU A 25 14.36 6.31 8.90
C LEU A 25 14.35 4.98 9.68
N VAL A 26 13.30 4.18 9.53
CA VAL A 26 13.18 2.88 10.20
C VAL A 26 14.28 1.90 9.79
N ARG A 27 14.65 1.85 8.50
CA ARG A 27 15.76 1.03 7.99
C ARG A 27 17.10 1.41 8.61
N ARG A 28 17.28 2.69 8.93
CA ARG A 28 18.48 3.19 9.64
C ARG A 28 18.49 2.89 11.13
N GLY A 29 17.49 2.14 11.62
CA GLY A 29 17.40 1.72 13.02
C GLY A 29 16.74 2.74 13.93
N GLU A 30 16.02 3.72 13.37
CA GLU A 30 15.20 4.62 14.16
C GLU A 30 13.97 3.88 14.70
N ASP A 31 13.57 4.20 15.94
CA ASP A 31 12.31 3.74 16.48
C ASP A 31 11.14 4.23 15.61
N PHE A 32 10.17 3.36 15.34
CA PHE A 32 9.09 3.67 14.40
C PHE A 32 8.23 4.86 14.85
N ASP A 33 7.83 4.89 16.13
CA ASP A 33 6.98 5.96 16.64
C ASP A 33 7.76 7.29 16.69
N ALA A 34 9.04 7.26 17.10
CA ALA A 34 9.90 8.43 17.06
C ALA A 34 10.14 8.94 15.61
N ALA A 35 10.30 8.04 14.65
CA ALA A 35 10.45 8.40 13.24
C ALA A 35 9.16 8.99 12.66
N GLU A 36 7.99 8.46 13.02
CA GLU A 36 6.69 8.99 12.61
C GLU A 36 6.46 10.39 13.19
N ASP A 37 6.73 10.60 14.47
CA ASP A 37 6.57 11.90 15.13
C ASP A 37 7.51 12.96 14.51
N ALA A 38 8.79 12.61 14.31
CA ALA A 38 9.75 13.50 13.68
C ALA A 38 9.37 13.88 12.25
N LEU A 39 8.81 12.91 11.50
CA LEU A 39 8.31 13.14 10.13
C LEU A 39 7.07 14.04 10.14
N GLN A 40 6.15 13.88 11.10
CA GLN A 40 4.99 14.77 11.25
C GLN A 40 5.44 16.21 11.55
N GLU A 41 6.42 16.40 12.43
CA GLU A 41 6.99 17.73 12.68
C GLU A 41 7.66 18.31 11.42
N ALA A 42 8.37 17.49 10.64
CA ALA A 42 8.96 17.93 9.37
C ALA A 42 7.89 18.34 8.35
N LEU A 43 6.76 17.64 8.29
CA LEU A 43 5.62 18.02 7.44
C LEU A 43 4.99 19.34 7.87
N LEU A 44 4.82 19.56 9.18
CA LEU A 44 4.35 20.85 9.69
C LEU A 44 5.30 22.01 9.35
N GLU A 45 6.61 21.76 9.37
CA GLU A 45 7.59 22.74 8.95
C GLU A 45 7.55 22.99 7.42
N ALA A 46 7.38 21.91 6.63
CA ALA A 46 7.19 22.00 5.18
C ALA A 46 5.99 22.89 4.80
N LEU A 47 4.85 22.72 5.47
CA LEU A 47 3.65 23.54 5.27
C LEU A 47 3.91 25.05 5.51
N ARG A 48 4.87 25.40 6.34
CA ARG A 48 5.23 26.81 6.62
C ARG A 48 6.24 27.36 5.63
N VAL A 49 7.23 26.52 5.23
CA VAL A 49 8.40 26.97 4.48
C VAL A 49 8.23 26.84 2.96
N TRP A 50 7.60 25.76 2.48
CA TRP A 50 7.51 25.47 1.05
C TRP A 50 6.66 26.43 0.22
N PRO A 51 5.60 27.07 0.76
CA PRO A 51 4.87 28.08 -0.02
C PRO A 51 5.76 29.22 -0.54
N GLU A 52 6.77 29.63 0.25
CA GLU A 52 7.69 30.70 -0.10
C GLU A 52 9.02 30.16 -0.65
N HIS A 53 9.48 29.01 -0.14
CA HIS A 53 10.79 28.44 -0.45
C HIS A 53 10.65 26.92 -0.75
N PRO A 54 10.11 26.55 -1.92
CA PRO A 54 9.96 25.14 -2.27
C PRO A 54 11.33 24.49 -2.48
N PRO A 55 11.59 23.32 -1.87
CA PRO A 55 12.86 22.62 -2.05
C PRO A 55 12.96 22.02 -3.45
N ARG A 56 14.18 21.83 -3.96
CA ARG A 56 14.43 21.12 -5.22
C ARG A 56 14.07 19.64 -5.11
N ASP A 57 14.33 19.02 -3.96
CA ASP A 57 14.01 17.65 -3.62
C ASP A 57 13.21 17.63 -2.30
N PRO A 58 11.88 17.54 -2.37
CA PRO A 58 11.01 17.47 -1.19
C PRO A 58 11.29 16.27 -0.29
N GLY A 59 11.62 15.10 -0.87
CA GLY A 59 11.90 13.88 -0.11
C GLY A 59 13.18 14.00 0.71
N ALA A 60 14.27 14.45 0.10
CA ALA A 60 15.54 14.67 0.78
C ALA A 60 15.43 15.76 1.86
N TRP A 61 14.62 16.81 1.60
CA TRP A 61 14.37 17.87 2.59
C TRP A 61 13.64 17.30 3.81
N LEU A 62 12.55 16.56 3.62
CA LEU A 62 11.80 15.92 4.71
C LEU A 62 12.68 14.97 5.52
N ALA A 63 13.46 14.12 4.84
CA ALA A 63 14.38 13.19 5.49
C ALA A 63 15.43 13.93 6.36
N THR A 64 15.95 15.05 5.86
CA THR A 64 16.94 15.88 6.58
C THR A 64 16.34 16.51 7.82
N VAL A 65 15.17 17.13 7.70
CA VAL A 65 14.47 17.78 8.82
C VAL A 65 14.05 16.76 9.86
N ALA A 66 13.43 15.64 9.45
CA ALA A 66 13.04 14.57 10.36
C ALA A 66 14.25 13.98 11.10
N THR A 67 15.37 13.72 10.42
CA THR A 67 16.60 13.26 11.07
C THR A 67 17.10 14.25 12.12
N ARG A 68 17.08 15.55 11.81
CA ARG A 68 17.46 16.61 12.77
C ARG A 68 16.54 16.58 13.99
N ARG A 69 15.21 16.45 13.82
CA ARG A 69 14.24 16.36 14.92
C ARG A 69 14.54 15.15 15.81
N LEU A 70 14.83 13.98 15.24
CA LEU A 70 15.22 12.78 15.99
C LEU A 70 16.48 13.00 16.84
N VAL A 71 17.51 13.64 16.27
CA VAL A 71 18.73 13.96 17.01
C VAL A 71 18.46 14.92 18.15
N ASP A 72 17.65 15.96 17.92
CA ASP A 72 17.31 16.95 18.94
C ASP A 72 16.44 16.33 20.07
N ALA A 73 15.49 15.45 19.73
CA ALA A 73 14.70 14.70 20.70
C ALA A 73 15.57 13.80 21.59
N ARG A 74 16.50 13.04 21.00
CA ARG A 74 17.46 12.19 21.75
C ARG A 74 18.37 13.02 22.67
N ARG A 75 18.85 14.18 22.21
CA ARG A 75 19.66 15.08 23.05
C ARG A 75 18.86 15.62 24.23
N SER A 76 17.60 15.99 24.00
CA SER A 76 16.71 16.47 25.05
C SER A 76 16.41 15.39 26.09
N GLU A 77 16.12 14.18 25.64
CA GLU A 77 15.86 13.01 26.49
C GLU A 77 17.09 12.63 27.32
N ALA A 78 18.26 12.55 26.68
CA ALA A 78 19.53 12.32 27.37
C ALA A 78 19.89 13.42 28.38
N ALA A 79 19.49 14.68 28.10
CA ALA A 79 19.67 15.79 29.05
C ALA A 79 18.67 15.72 30.22
N ARG A 80 17.45 15.20 29.99
CA ARG A 80 16.45 14.94 31.03
C ARG A 80 16.88 13.76 31.90
N HIS A 81 17.26 12.64 31.33
CA HIS A 81 17.79 11.47 32.08
C HIS A 81 19.02 11.82 32.91
N ARG A 82 19.96 12.61 32.38
CA ARG A 82 21.12 13.07 33.15
C ARG A 82 20.77 13.97 34.33
N ARG A 83 19.61 14.63 34.30
CA ARG A 83 19.10 15.41 35.41
C ARG A 83 18.36 14.55 36.44
N GLU A 84 17.78 13.45 36.00
CA GLU A 84 17.03 12.50 36.86
C GLU A 84 17.96 11.40 37.42
N GLU A 85 19.02 11.03 36.72
CA GLU A 85 20.01 10.02 37.14
C GLU A 85 21.39 10.63 37.28
N GLN A 86 21.81 10.81 38.53
CA GLN A 86 23.22 10.89 38.89
C GLN A 86 23.82 9.48 38.92
N THR A 87 23.87 8.75 37.79
CA THR A 87 24.73 7.54 37.62
C THR A 87 24.70 6.98 36.20
N HIS A 88 25.87 6.96 35.60
CA HIS A 88 26.41 6.12 34.51
C HIS A 88 25.46 5.39 33.50
N ALA A 89 25.48 5.85 32.24
CA ALA A 89 25.41 5.00 31.08
C ALA A 89 25.95 5.71 29.83
N GLU A 90 26.86 5.08 29.11
CA GLU A 90 27.47 5.56 27.87
C GLU A 90 26.49 5.58 26.69
N PRO A 91 26.61 6.56 25.76
CA PRO A 91 25.77 6.60 24.57
C PRO A 91 26.29 5.61 23.53
N ARG A 92 25.45 4.67 23.11
CA ARG A 92 25.72 3.85 21.92
C ARG A 92 25.45 4.69 20.65
N ALA A 93 26.52 5.14 20.04
CA ALA A 93 26.53 5.63 18.67
C ALA A 93 26.55 4.41 17.73
N GLY A 94 25.46 4.14 17.06
CA GLY A 94 25.34 3.09 16.04
C GLY A 94 24.87 3.70 14.73
N GLY A 95 25.73 4.43 14.02
CA GLY A 95 25.49 4.84 12.65
C GLY A 95 26.07 3.80 11.69
N HIS A 96 25.27 2.90 11.16
CA HIS A 96 25.62 2.16 9.96
C HIS A 96 24.91 2.82 8.78
N VAL A 97 25.69 3.49 7.94
CA VAL A 97 25.28 3.91 6.61
C VAL A 97 25.29 2.64 5.75
N ILE A 98 24.14 2.04 5.53
CA ILE A 98 23.97 1.05 4.47
C ILE A 98 23.27 1.78 3.34
N THR A 99 24.04 2.17 2.35
CA THR A 99 23.60 2.58 1.03
C THR A 99 23.37 1.32 0.21
N GLU A 100 22.18 0.75 0.28
CA GLU A 100 21.67 -0.08 -0.79
C GLU A 100 20.42 0.61 -1.33
N GLU A 101 20.42 0.86 -2.65
CA GLU A 101 19.33 1.44 -3.43
C GLU A 101 18.16 0.43 -3.54
N GLY A 102 17.51 0.13 -2.41
CA GLY A 102 16.25 -0.59 -2.39
C GLY A 102 15.11 0.39 -2.17
N ASP A 103 13.95 0.13 -2.75
CA ASP A 103 12.76 0.94 -2.48
C ASP A 103 12.35 0.79 -1.01
N ASP A 104 12.68 1.82 -0.22
CA ASP A 104 12.41 1.86 1.22
C ASP A 104 10.92 1.64 1.54
N THR A 105 10.02 2.06 0.64
CA THR A 105 8.56 1.86 0.80
C THR A 105 8.18 0.39 0.74
N LEU A 106 8.82 -0.38 -0.16
CA LEU A 106 8.58 -1.83 -0.25
C LEU A 106 9.09 -2.55 0.97
N PHE A 107 10.28 -2.22 1.48
CA PHE A 107 10.77 -2.77 2.73
C PHE A 107 9.73 -2.59 3.84
N LEU A 108 9.17 -1.39 3.99
CA LEU A 108 8.14 -1.12 5.00
C LEU A 108 6.86 -1.90 4.74
N LEU A 109 6.44 -2.05 3.48
CA LEU A 109 5.27 -2.86 3.09
C LEU A 109 5.45 -4.33 3.52
N PHE A 110 6.61 -4.91 3.23
CA PHE A 110 6.92 -6.29 3.64
C PHE A 110 6.98 -6.44 5.16
N CYS A 111 7.52 -5.46 5.89
CA CYS A 111 7.49 -5.45 7.35
C CYS A 111 6.05 -5.42 7.89
N CYS A 112 5.18 -4.57 7.33
CA CYS A 112 3.77 -4.47 7.73
C CYS A 112 2.98 -5.78 7.48
N CYS A 113 3.44 -6.60 6.55
CA CYS A 113 2.85 -7.90 6.21
C CYS A 113 3.48 -9.09 6.96
N HIS A 114 4.21 -8.83 8.06
CA HIS A 114 4.87 -9.88 8.85
C HIS A 114 3.87 -10.93 9.35
N PRO A 115 4.21 -12.25 9.32
CA PRO A 115 3.31 -13.34 9.69
C PRO A 115 2.88 -13.32 11.17
N ASP A 116 3.64 -12.69 12.06
CA ASP A 116 3.26 -12.52 13.48
C ASP A 116 2.07 -11.57 13.69
N LEU A 117 1.65 -10.86 12.65
CA LEU A 117 0.48 -10.00 12.70
C LEU A 117 -0.75 -10.72 12.16
N ALA A 118 -1.88 -10.58 12.87
CA ALA A 118 -3.17 -11.00 12.31
C ALA A 118 -3.51 -10.20 11.03
N PRO A 119 -4.22 -10.79 10.04
CA PRO A 119 -4.53 -10.13 8.77
C PRO A 119 -5.14 -8.73 8.90
N ALA A 120 -6.07 -8.53 9.83
CA ALA A 120 -6.66 -7.22 10.08
C ALA A 120 -5.65 -6.18 10.62
N SER A 121 -4.58 -6.63 11.30
CA SER A 121 -3.51 -5.77 11.78
C SER A 121 -2.50 -5.46 10.67
N GLN A 122 -2.21 -6.44 9.81
CA GLN A 122 -1.40 -6.24 8.60
C GLN A 122 -2.01 -5.17 7.70
N VAL A 123 -3.31 -5.29 7.40
CA VAL A 123 -4.04 -4.31 6.59
C VAL A 123 -4.02 -2.91 7.24
N ALA A 124 -4.38 -2.82 8.52
CA ALA A 124 -4.44 -1.54 9.22
C ALA A 124 -3.07 -0.85 9.29
N LEU A 125 -2.00 -1.61 9.56
CA LEU A 125 -0.65 -1.07 9.62
C LEU A 125 -0.12 -0.69 8.24
N THR A 126 -0.39 -1.48 7.20
CA THR A 126 -0.03 -1.15 5.80
C THR A 126 -0.69 0.16 5.36
N LEU A 127 -1.98 0.33 5.60
CA LEU A 127 -2.67 1.57 5.27
C LEU A 127 -2.13 2.77 6.04
N ARG A 128 -1.77 2.60 7.31
CA ARG A 128 -1.19 3.66 8.14
C ARG A 128 0.21 4.04 7.69
N ALA A 129 1.11 3.06 7.58
CA ALA A 129 2.54 3.27 7.41
C ALA A 129 2.94 3.48 5.94
N VAL A 130 2.29 2.76 5.02
CA VAL A 130 2.61 2.75 3.59
C VAL A 130 1.59 3.54 2.77
N GLY A 131 0.30 3.44 3.11
CA GLY A 131 -0.77 4.21 2.46
C GLY A 131 -0.85 5.67 2.93
N GLY A 132 -0.24 6.01 4.07
CA GLY A 132 -0.26 7.37 4.61
C GLY A 132 -1.64 7.82 5.11
N LEU A 133 -2.55 6.88 5.39
CA LEU A 133 -3.88 7.17 5.89
C LEU A 133 -3.85 7.49 7.38
N THR A 134 -4.76 8.36 7.81
CA THR A 134 -4.99 8.63 9.24
C THR A 134 -5.72 7.46 9.90
N THR A 135 -5.55 7.30 11.20
CA THR A 135 -6.27 6.28 11.98
C THR A 135 -7.79 6.39 11.81
N ARG A 136 -8.31 7.61 11.72
CA ARG A 136 -9.73 7.90 11.49
C ARG A 136 -10.19 7.42 10.11
N GLU A 137 -9.46 7.74 9.03
CA GLU A 137 -9.78 7.27 7.68
C GLU A 137 -9.83 5.75 7.60
N ILE A 138 -8.87 5.07 8.27
CA ILE A 138 -8.83 3.61 8.32
C ILE A 138 -10.02 3.08 9.13
N ALA A 139 -10.33 3.68 10.29
CA ALA A 139 -11.44 3.27 11.14
C ALA A 139 -12.78 3.41 10.42
N ASP A 140 -13.00 4.53 9.73
CA ASP A 140 -14.21 4.81 8.94
C ASP A 140 -14.37 3.77 7.80
N ALA A 141 -13.26 3.44 7.10
CA ALA A 141 -13.28 2.45 6.01
C ALA A 141 -13.61 1.02 6.48
N PHE A 142 -13.25 0.68 7.72
CA PHE A 142 -13.52 -0.64 8.30
C PHE A 142 -14.72 -0.66 9.24
N TYR A 143 -15.48 0.44 9.31
CA TYR A 143 -16.67 0.56 10.17
C TYR A 143 -16.41 0.19 11.63
N VAL A 144 -15.26 0.58 12.16
CA VAL A 144 -14.88 0.36 13.56
C VAL A 144 -14.64 1.70 14.27
N PRO A 145 -14.82 1.77 15.61
CA PRO A 145 -14.47 2.96 16.36
C PRO A 145 -12.98 3.33 16.21
N GLU A 146 -12.67 4.63 16.09
CA GLU A 146 -11.30 5.12 15.92
C GLU A 146 -10.37 4.63 17.04
N ALA A 147 -10.85 4.62 18.29
CA ALA A 147 -10.08 4.10 19.43
C ALA A 147 -9.71 2.63 19.28
N THR A 148 -10.61 1.80 18.70
CA THR A 148 -10.33 0.39 18.41
C THR A 148 -9.26 0.24 17.32
N MET A 149 -9.32 1.05 16.28
CA MET A 149 -8.32 1.06 15.22
C MET A 149 -6.98 1.55 15.74
N ALA A 150 -6.94 2.61 16.55
CA ALA A 150 -5.74 3.13 17.19
C ALA A 150 -5.04 2.06 18.03
N GLN A 151 -5.79 1.32 18.85
CA GLN A 151 -5.25 0.21 19.65
C GLN A 151 -4.69 -0.92 18.77
N ARG A 152 -5.38 -1.26 17.67
CA ARG A 152 -4.92 -2.29 16.72
C ARG A 152 -3.58 -1.89 16.09
N ILE A 153 -3.47 -0.69 15.58
CA ILE A 153 -2.25 -0.15 14.97
C ILE A 153 -1.12 -0.08 16.00
N SER A 154 -1.39 0.44 17.21
CA SER A 154 -0.39 0.53 18.27
C SER A 154 0.14 -0.85 18.72
N ARG A 155 -0.73 -1.87 18.80
CA ARG A 155 -0.29 -3.25 19.10
C ARG A 155 0.55 -3.83 17.97
N ALA A 156 0.14 -3.62 16.72
CA ALA A 156 0.90 -4.08 15.54
C ALA A 156 2.30 -3.45 15.51
N LYS A 157 2.40 -2.14 15.72
CA LYS A 157 3.69 -1.43 15.82
C LYS A 157 4.58 -2.02 16.92
N ARG A 158 4.05 -2.21 18.13
CA ARG A 158 4.82 -2.81 19.23
C ARG A 158 5.27 -4.24 18.93
N THR A 159 4.46 -5.01 18.21
CA THR A 159 4.83 -6.37 17.81
C THR A 159 6.01 -6.38 16.85
N LEU A 160 6.08 -5.45 15.90
CA LEU A 160 7.11 -5.42 14.87
C LEU A 160 8.34 -4.60 15.24
N PHE A 161 8.12 -3.43 15.83
CA PHE A 161 9.16 -2.42 16.03
C PHE A 161 9.54 -2.24 17.50
N GLY A 162 8.82 -2.90 18.44
CA GLY A 162 9.14 -2.88 19.86
C GLY A 162 10.37 -3.74 20.20
N PRO A 163 11.01 -3.49 21.37
CA PRO A 163 12.17 -4.27 21.80
C PRO A 163 11.78 -5.75 22.11
N PRO A 164 12.61 -6.74 21.73
CA PRO A 164 13.83 -6.63 20.92
C PRO A 164 13.50 -6.53 19.41
N ALA A 165 14.10 -5.56 18.72
CA ALA A 165 13.88 -5.25 17.31
C ALA A 165 14.33 -6.35 16.32
N ARG A 166 14.16 -7.62 16.66
CA ARG A 166 14.61 -8.78 15.86
C ARG A 166 13.73 -9.10 14.66
N ARG A 167 12.59 -8.41 14.48
CA ARG A 167 11.57 -8.83 13.51
C ARG A 167 11.70 -8.15 12.15
N LEU A 168 12.52 -7.12 12.05
CA LEU A 168 12.83 -6.46 10.78
C LEU A 168 13.76 -7.28 9.88
N ASP A 169 14.47 -8.27 10.45
CA ASP A 169 15.37 -9.15 9.70
C ASP A 169 14.64 -10.24 8.89
N GLN A 170 13.33 -10.40 9.12
CA GLN A 170 12.48 -11.35 8.40
C GLN A 170 11.26 -10.62 7.82
N PRO A 171 11.40 -9.99 6.66
CA PRO A 171 10.28 -9.37 5.96
C PRO A 171 9.18 -10.41 5.67
N GLY A 172 7.93 -9.95 5.56
CA GLY A 172 6.81 -10.81 5.22
C GLY A 172 6.98 -11.49 3.86
N ASP A 173 6.24 -12.58 3.66
CA ASP A 173 6.19 -13.30 2.39
C ASP A 173 5.40 -12.48 1.34
N LEU A 174 5.81 -12.55 0.08
CA LEU A 174 5.12 -11.90 -1.05
C LEU A 174 3.65 -12.33 -1.13
N ALA A 175 3.33 -13.60 -0.91
CA ALA A 175 1.94 -14.08 -0.92
C ALA A 175 1.08 -13.38 0.14
N VAL A 176 1.65 -13.06 1.30
CA VAL A 176 0.97 -12.28 2.34
C VAL A 176 0.78 -10.83 1.91
N VAL A 177 1.79 -10.22 1.29
CA VAL A 177 1.73 -8.85 0.75
C VAL A 177 0.61 -8.75 -0.29
N LEU A 178 0.56 -9.65 -1.26
CA LEU A 178 -0.47 -9.67 -2.29
C LEU A 178 -1.87 -9.83 -1.70
N ARG A 179 -2.03 -10.71 -0.72
CA ARG A 179 -3.30 -10.88 0.00
C ARG A 179 -3.72 -9.61 0.74
N VAL A 180 -2.80 -8.93 1.41
CA VAL A 180 -3.08 -7.67 2.12
C VAL A 180 -3.51 -6.59 1.14
N LEU A 181 -2.80 -6.43 0.02
CA LEU A 181 -3.15 -5.46 -1.03
C LEU A 181 -4.53 -5.77 -1.63
N TYR A 182 -4.84 -7.04 -1.88
CA TYR A 182 -6.15 -7.46 -2.36
C TYR A 182 -7.26 -7.15 -1.34
N LEU A 183 -7.03 -7.38 -0.05
CA LEU A 183 -7.97 -7.04 1.02
C LEU A 183 -8.21 -5.53 1.11
N VAL A 184 -7.17 -4.72 0.97
CA VAL A 184 -7.28 -3.25 0.89
C VAL A 184 -8.16 -2.86 -0.30
N TYR A 185 -7.90 -3.44 -1.48
CA TYR A 185 -8.66 -3.18 -2.69
C TYR A 185 -10.15 -3.51 -2.53
N THR A 186 -10.47 -4.69 -2.03
CA THR A 186 -11.87 -5.16 -1.90
C THR A 186 -12.66 -4.38 -0.85
N THR A 187 -11.98 -3.82 0.17
CA THR A 187 -12.60 -2.97 1.19
C THR A 187 -12.92 -1.56 0.66
N GLY A 188 -12.24 -1.13 -0.40
CA GLY A 188 -12.21 0.25 -0.87
C GLY A 188 -13.46 0.80 -1.54
N HIS A 189 -14.54 0.03 -1.64
CA HIS A 189 -15.68 0.42 -2.46
C HIS A 189 -16.75 1.27 -1.74
N THR A 190 -16.55 1.65 -0.46
CA THR A 190 -17.63 2.20 0.37
C THR A 190 -17.27 3.45 1.19
N GLY A 191 -16.03 3.97 1.12
CA GLY A 191 -15.55 5.02 2.01
C GLY A 191 -15.24 6.36 1.33
N ARG A 192 -14.96 7.40 2.16
CA ARG A 192 -14.48 8.72 1.71
C ARG A 192 -13.06 8.66 1.12
N VAL A 193 -12.30 7.62 1.45
CA VAL A 193 -10.94 7.38 0.95
C VAL A 193 -11.03 6.28 -0.07
N ASP A 194 -10.49 6.52 -1.24
CA ASP A 194 -10.43 5.52 -2.31
C ASP A 194 -9.30 4.52 -2.02
N LEU A 195 -9.61 3.53 -1.16
CA LEU A 195 -8.68 2.44 -0.84
C LEU A 195 -8.37 1.58 -2.06
N ALA A 196 -9.27 1.51 -3.03
CA ALA A 196 -9.04 0.74 -4.24
C ALA A 196 -7.95 1.41 -5.10
N ALA A 197 -8.01 2.72 -5.29
CA ALA A 197 -6.95 3.47 -5.97
C ALA A 197 -5.61 3.36 -5.23
N GLU A 198 -5.61 3.40 -3.89
CA GLU A 198 -4.41 3.25 -3.09
C GLU A 198 -3.80 1.84 -3.23
N ALA A 199 -4.62 0.78 -3.19
CA ALA A 199 -4.17 -0.58 -3.42
C ALA A 199 -3.55 -0.76 -4.82
N ILE A 200 -4.18 -0.19 -5.86
CA ILE A 200 -3.64 -0.19 -7.23
C ILE A 200 -2.29 0.53 -7.27
N ARG A 201 -2.17 1.69 -6.62
CA ARG A 201 -0.92 2.45 -6.55
C ARG A 201 0.21 1.64 -5.91
N LEU A 202 -0.05 1.02 -4.75
CA LEU A 202 0.93 0.20 -4.03
C LEU A 202 1.31 -1.05 -4.82
N THR A 203 0.31 -1.73 -5.43
CA THR A 203 0.57 -2.91 -6.26
C THR A 203 1.40 -2.54 -7.49
N ARG A 204 1.16 -1.38 -8.12
CA ARG A 204 1.96 -0.89 -9.24
C ARG A 204 3.42 -0.64 -8.81
N GLN A 205 3.67 -0.05 -7.64
CA GLN A 205 5.02 0.10 -7.11
C GLN A 205 5.70 -1.26 -6.88
N LEU A 206 4.96 -2.23 -6.33
CA LEU A 206 5.46 -3.58 -6.13
C LEU A 206 5.88 -4.23 -7.47
N THR A 207 5.08 -4.09 -8.54
CA THR A 207 5.41 -4.66 -9.86
C THR A 207 6.60 -4.01 -10.55
N LEU A 208 6.95 -2.79 -10.19
CA LEU A 208 8.17 -2.11 -10.68
C LEU A 208 9.44 -2.62 -10.00
N ALA A 209 9.32 -3.12 -8.78
CA ALA A 209 10.45 -3.56 -7.97
C ALA A 209 10.61 -5.09 -7.90
N THR A 210 9.64 -5.84 -8.39
CA THR A 210 9.70 -7.32 -8.44
C THR A 210 9.36 -7.84 -9.84
N GLU A 211 10.04 -8.90 -10.24
CA GLU A 211 9.70 -9.61 -11.49
C GLU A 211 8.72 -10.77 -11.25
N GLU A 212 7.85 -10.63 -10.24
CA GLU A 212 6.94 -11.70 -9.87
C GLU A 212 5.64 -11.64 -10.69
N PRO A 213 5.32 -12.69 -11.46
CA PRO A 213 4.14 -12.72 -12.33
C PRO A 213 2.83 -12.53 -11.56
N GLU A 214 2.74 -13.09 -10.34
CA GLU A 214 1.54 -13.03 -9.51
C GLU A 214 1.27 -11.60 -8.98
N ALA A 215 2.30 -10.78 -8.77
CA ALA A 215 2.13 -9.37 -8.45
C ALA A 215 1.53 -8.59 -9.65
N ARG A 216 1.97 -8.91 -10.86
CA ARG A 216 1.39 -8.36 -12.10
C ARG A 216 -0.04 -8.87 -12.31
N GLY A 217 -0.31 -10.14 -12.03
CA GLY A 217 -1.66 -10.71 -12.03
C GLY A 217 -2.61 -9.94 -11.13
N LEU A 218 -2.19 -9.66 -9.90
CA LEU A 218 -2.98 -8.86 -8.95
C LEU A 218 -3.22 -7.44 -9.46
N LEU A 219 -2.21 -6.77 -10.02
CA LEU A 219 -2.40 -5.44 -10.59
C LEU A 219 -3.40 -5.46 -11.75
N ALA A 220 -3.28 -6.43 -12.65
CA ALA A 220 -4.20 -6.60 -13.77
C ALA A 220 -5.63 -6.83 -13.27
N LEU A 221 -5.84 -7.74 -12.32
CA LEU A 221 -7.14 -8.00 -11.70
C LEU A 221 -7.76 -6.74 -11.11
N MET A 222 -6.98 -5.96 -10.36
CA MET A 222 -7.46 -4.71 -9.79
C MET A 222 -7.86 -3.70 -10.86
N LEU A 223 -7.04 -3.50 -11.90
CA LEU A 223 -7.32 -2.55 -12.98
C LEU A 223 -8.58 -2.92 -13.75
N LEU A 224 -8.73 -4.18 -14.15
CA LEU A 224 -9.89 -4.69 -14.89
C LEU A 224 -11.19 -4.53 -14.07
N ASN A 225 -11.18 -4.93 -12.80
CA ASN A 225 -12.35 -4.77 -11.96
C ASN A 225 -12.65 -3.29 -11.62
N HIS A 226 -11.62 -2.46 -11.45
CA HIS A 226 -11.78 -1.03 -11.16
C HIS A 226 -12.37 -0.27 -12.35
N ALA A 227 -12.02 -0.67 -13.57
CA ALA A 227 -12.53 -0.08 -14.80
C ALA A 227 -14.06 -0.12 -14.91
N ARG A 228 -14.71 -1.09 -14.29
CA ARG A 228 -16.16 -1.27 -14.29
C ARG A 228 -16.90 -0.46 -13.22
N LEU A 229 -16.16 0.20 -12.32
CA LEU A 229 -16.73 0.89 -11.15
C LEU A 229 -17.82 1.91 -11.53
N PRO A 230 -17.66 2.72 -12.61
CA PRO A 230 -18.69 3.69 -13.01
C PRO A 230 -20.04 3.07 -13.37
N ALA A 231 -20.06 1.80 -13.82
CA ALA A 231 -21.28 1.07 -14.19
C ALA A 231 -21.81 0.14 -13.08
N ARG A 232 -21.11 0.06 -11.95
CA ARG A 232 -21.41 -0.93 -10.90
C ARG A 232 -22.62 -0.58 -10.04
N PHE A 233 -22.98 0.70 -9.98
CA PHE A 233 -24.11 1.17 -9.19
C PHE A 233 -25.04 2.01 -10.05
N ASP A 234 -26.34 1.85 -9.85
CA ASP A 234 -27.35 2.70 -10.46
C ASP A 234 -27.47 4.07 -9.72
N ALA A 235 -28.36 4.95 -10.23
CA ALA A 235 -28.59 6.27 -9.67
C ALA A 235 -29.11 6.24 -8.22
N GLU A 236 -29.70 5.13 -7.80
CA GLU A 236 -30.21 4.87 -6.46
C GLU A 236 -29.16 4.18 -5.55
N GLY A 237 -27.95 3.92 -6.06
CA GLY A 237 -26.86 3.27 -5.33
C GLY A 237 -27.00 1.76 -5.19
N ARG A 238 -27.85 1.12 -5.99
CA ARG A 238 -28.02 -0.34 -6.00
C ARG A 238 -27.00 -0.99 -6.93
N ILE A 239 -26.53 -2.17 -6.57
CA ILE A 239 -25.55 -2.92 -7.39
C ILE A 239 -26.22 -3.34 -8.70
N VAL A 240 -25.55 -3.04 -9.82
CA VAL A 240 -25.88 -3.51 -11.17
C VAL A 240 -25.05 -4.75 -11.46
N THR A 241 -25.70 -5.86 -11.79
CA THR A 241 -25.03 -7.11 -12.18
C THR A 241 -24.28 -6.93 -13.50
N LEU A 242 -23.19 -7.68 -13.68
CA LEU A 242 -22.26 -7.51 -14.79
C LEU A 242 -22.94 -7.61 -16.18
N ASP A 243 -23.92 -8.49 -16.31
CA ASP A 243 -24.73 -8.68 -17.53
C ASP A 243 -25.60 -7.47 -17.88
N ARG A 244 -25.90 -6.62 -16.89
CA ARG A 244 -26.75 -5.41 -17.03
C ARG A 244 -25.96 -4.10 -17.00
N GLN A 245 -24.65 -4.16 -16.78
CA GLN A 245 -23.83 -2.95 -16.76
C GLN A 245 -23.73 -2.31 -18.15
N ASP A 246 -23.82 -0.99 -18.17
CA ASP A 246 -23.50 -0.22 -19.37
C ASP A 246 -21.99 -0.22 -19.60
N ARG A 247 -21.52 -1.01 -20.56
CA ARG A 247 -20.11 -1.14 -20.92
C ARG A 247 -19.52 0.15 -21.49
N GLY A 248 -20.37 1.07 -21.98
CA GLY A 248 -19.95 2.40 -22.44
C GLY A 248 -19.43 3.30 -21.33
N LEU A 249 -19.74 2.97 -20.07
CA LEU A 249 -19.25 3.68 -18.88
C LEU A 249 -17.90 3.13 -18.37
N TRP A 250 -17.44 1.99 -18.89
CA TRP A 250 -16.20 1.37 -18.42
C TRP A 250 -14.98 2.18 -18.83
N ASP A 251 -13.96 2.24 -17.97
CA ASP A 251 -12.69 2.89 -18.28
C ASP A 251 -11.84 2.02 -19.21
N THR A 252 -11.95 2.30 -20.51
CA THR A 252 -11.22 1.57 -21.56
C THR A 252 -9.70 1.71 -21.46
N ARG A 253 -9.19 2.78 -20.80
CA ARG A 253 -7.74 2.95 -20.58
C ARG A 253 -7.26 2.01 -19.50
N ALA A 254 -8.01 1.89 -18.41
CA ALA A 254 -7.70 0.96 -17.32
C ALA A 254 -7.81 -0.49 -17.83
N ILE A 255 -8.80 -0.83 -18.65
CA ILE A 255 -8.91 -2.15 -19.31
C ILE A 255 -7.67 -2.42 -20.17
N ALA A 256 -7.30 -1.50 -21.06
CA ALA A 256 -6.14 -1.67 -21.94
C ALA A 256 -4.82 -1.81 -21.14
N GLU A 257 -4.67 -1.10 -20.02
CA GLU A 257 -3.52 -1.27 -19.11
C GLU A 257 -3.56 -2.64 -18.45
N GLY A 258 -4.71 -3.04 -17.88
CA GLY A 258 -4.89 -4.34 -17.21
C GLY A 258 -4.57 -5.51 -18.13
N VAL A 259 -5.08 -5.49 -19.35
CA VAL A 259 -4.79 -6.54 -20.38
C VAL A 259 -3.29 -6.61 -20.70
N ARG A 260 -2.63 -5.47 -20.91
CA ARG A 260 -1.17 -5.47 -21.18
C ARG A 260 -0.37 -6.03 -20.00
N VAL A 261 -0.73 -5.66 -18.76
CA VAL A 261 -0.07 -6.16 -17.54
C VAL A 261 -0.29 -7.66 -17.43
N LEU A 262 -1.51 -8.14 -17.66
CA LEU A 262 -1.83 -9.57 -17.65
C LEU A 262 -1.02 -10.34 -18.69
N GLN A 263 -1.00 -9.87 -19.94
CA GLN A 263 -0.22 -10.49 -21.01
C GLN A 263 1.27 -10.59 -20.64
N SER A 264 1.82 -9.54 -20.03
CA SER A 264 3.21 -9.58 -19.55
C SER A 264 3.42 -10.62 -18.44
N ALA A 265 2.44 -10.78 -17.53
CA ALA A 265 2.49 -11.78 -16.47
C ALA A 265 2.40 -13.21 -17.00
N LEU A 266 1.52 -13.45 -17.97
CA LEU A 266 1.35 -14.76 -18.62
C LEU A 266 2.58 -15.14 -19.47
N ALA A 267 3.21 -14.17 -20.13
CA ALA A 267 4.45 -14.40 -20.90
C ALA A 267 5.66 -14.79 -20.04
N MET A 268 5.60 -14.58 -18.73
CA MET A 268 6.65 -15.00 -17.77
C MET A 268 6.50 -16.45 -17.30
N GLN A 269 5.48 -17.18 -17.78
CA GLN A 269 5.28 -18.59 -17.44
C GLN A 269 6.44 -19.44 -17.95
N SER A 270 6.82 -20.44 -17.15
CA SER A 270 7.74 -21.50 -17.49
C SER A 270 7.32 -22.80 -16.78
N GLU A 271 7.98 -23.93 -17.08
CA GLU A 271 7.76 -25.19 -16.38
C GLU A 271 7.97 -25.05 -14.85
N GLU A 272 8.84 -24.14 -14.43
CA GLU A 272 9.14 -23.85 -13.03
C GLU A 272 8.20 -22.82 -12.39
N ARG A 273 7.61 -21.95 -13.19
CA ARG A 273 6.70 -20.88 -12.79
C ARG A 273 5.27 -21.16 -13.27
N ARG A 274 4.51 -21.87 -12.45
CA ARG A 274 3.10 -22.13 -12.70
C ARG A 274 2.29 -20.85 -12.57
N LEU A 275 1.09 -20.85 -13.17
CA LEU A 275 0.11 -19.79 -12.98
C LEU A 275 -0.23 -19.63 -11.49
N GLY A 276 -0.37 -18.39 -11.06
CA GLY A 276 -0.87 -18.06 -9.76
C GLY A 276 -2.35 -17.66 -9.80
N ARG A 277 -2.97 -17.63 -8.64
CA ARG A 277 -4.40 -17.33 -8.45
C ARG A 277 -4.80 -16.00 -9.11
N TYR A 278 -4.04 -14.93 -8.87
CA TYR A 278 -4.41 -13.59 -9.36
C TYR A 278 -4.24 -13.46 -10.87
N GLN A 279 -3.34 -14.21 -11.48
CA GLN A 279 -3.22 -14.27 -12.95
C GLN A 279 -4.46 -14.91 -13.57
N VAL A 280 -4.95 -16.00 -12.99
CA VAL A 280 -6.16 -16.70 -13.46
C VAL A 280 -7.41 -15.84 -13.24
N GLU A 281 -7.58 -15.25 -12.06
CA GLU A 281 -8.71 -14.33 -11.80
C GLU A 281 -8.68 -13.11 -12.74
N ALA A 282 -7.51 -12.59 -13.08
CA ALA A 282 -7.36 -11.50 -14.03
C ALA A 282 -7.71 -11.94 -15.48
N ALA A 283 -7.38 -13.18 -15.86
CA ALA A 283 -7.75 -13.71 -17.18
C ALA A 283 -9.28 -13.84 -17.32
N ILE A 284 -9.96 -14.31 -16.29
CA ILE A 284 -11.43 -14.33 -16.25
C ILE A 284 -12.00 -12.91 -16.37
N ALA A 285 -11.45 -11.95 -15.62
CA ALA A 285 -11.89 -10.55 -15.68
C ALA A 285 -11.68 -9.96 -17.07
N ALA A 286 -10.55 -10.24 -17.73
CA ALA A 286 -10.23 -9.74 -19.07
C ALA A 286 -11.22 -10.26 -20.13
N LEU A 287 -11.64 -11.53 -20.07
CA LEU A 287 -12.64 -12.10 -20.98
C LEU A 287 -14.01 -11.42 -20.84
N HIS A 288 -14.38 -11.03 -19.65
CA HIS A 288 -15.59 -10.22 -19.45
C HIS A 288 -15.47 -8.81 -20.03
N ASP A 289 -14.27 -8.22 -19.96
CA ASP A 289 -14.03 -6.85 -20.47
C ASP A 289 -13.86 -6.78 -21.98
N ASP A 290 -13.42 -7.87 -22.61
CA ASP A 290 -13.23 -7.98 -24.07
C ASP A 290 -14.57 -8.15 -24.81
N ALA A 291 -15.56 -8.79 -24.19
CA ALA A 291 -16.86 -9.03 -24.81
C ALA A 291 -17.63 -7.72 -25.00
N ALA A 292 -18.26 -7.52 -26.18
CA ALA A 292 -19.09 -6.34 -26.43
C ALA A 292 -20.44 -6.40 -25.69
N SER A 293 -20.93 -7.60 -25.38
CA SER A 293 -22.16 -7.85 -24.63
C SER A 293 -22.03 -9.09 -23.73
N ALA A 294 -23.01 -9.33 -22.87
CA ALA A 294 -23.03 -10.53 -22.02
C ALA A 294 -23.17 -11.81 -22.85
N GLU A 295 -23.90 -11.73 -23.97
CA GLU A 295 -24.14 -12.84 -24.90
C GLU A 295 -22.88 -13.22 -25.69
N GLU A 296 -21.99 -12.25 -25.93
CA GLU A 296 -20.74 -12.43 -26.65
C GLU A 296 -19.56 -12.86 -25.75
N THR A 297 -19.81 -13.01 -24.45
CA THR A 297 -18.81 -13.45 -23.49
C THR A 297 -18.36 -14.88 -23.77
N ASP A 298 -17.06 -15.13 -23.82
CA ASP A 298 -16.48 -16.47 -24.05
C ASP A 298 -16.58 -17.34 -22.77
N TRP A 299 -17.79 -17.81 -22.49
CA TRP A 299 -18.09 -18.66 -21.36
C TRP A 299 -17.29 -19.97 -21.34
N PRO A 300 -17.05 -20.66 -22.48
CA PRO A 300 -16.20 -21.84 -22.49
C PRO A 300 -14.77 -21.56 -21.99
N GLN A 301 -14.17 -20.46 -22.41
CA GLN A 301 -12.84 -20.09 -21.96
C GLN A 301 -12.82 -19.67 -20.48
N ILE A 302 -13.87 -18.96 -20.02
CA ILE A 302 -14.03 -18.60 -18.60
C ILE A 302 -14.13 -19.87 -17.74
N LEU A 303 -14.91 -20.86 -18.19
CA LEU A 303 -15.05 -22.13 -17.45
C LEU A 303 -13.69 -22.84 -17.34
N ALA A 304 -12.91 -22.90 -18.42
CA ALA A 304 -11.57 -23.48 -18.39
C ALA A 304 -10.65 -22.77 -17.36
N TRP A 305 -10.71 -21.43 -17.28
CA TRP A 305 -9.98 -20.70 -16.25
C TRP A 305 -10.50 -20.97 -14.83
N TYR A 306 -11.79 -21.21 -14.64
CA TYR A 306 -12.32 -21.61 -13.33
C TYR A 306 -11.84 -22.99 -12.91
N ASP A 307 -11.72 -23.95 -13.83
CA ASP A 307 -11.15 -25.27 -13.57
C ASP A 307 -9.69 -25.16 -13.08
N ASP A 308 -8.89 -24.30 -13.74
CA ASP A 308 -7.52 -23.99 -13.30
C ASP A 308 -7.51 -23.34 -11.92
N LEU A 309 -8.43 -22.40 -11.64
CA LEU A 309 -8.52 -21.72 -10.37
C LEU A 309 -8.88 -22.65 -9.23
N VAL A 310 -9.80 -23.59 -9.46
CA VAL A 310 -10.18 -24.65 -8.50
C VAL A 310 -8.96 -25.52 -8.20
N ALA A 311 -8.23 -25.95 -9.23
CA ALA A 311 -7.03 -26.75 -9.07
C ALA A 311 -5.92 -26.05 -8.27
N LEU A 312 -5.84 -24.70 -8.36
CA LEU A 312 -4.86 -23.88 -7.63
C LEU A 312 -5.25 -23.60 -6.19
N THR A 313 -6.55 -23.46 -5.89
CA THR A 313 -7.01 -22.94 -4.61
C THR A 313 -7.65 -23.98 -3.70
N ASP A 314 -8.00 -25.15 -4.26
CA ASP A 314 -8.78 -26.19 -3.59
C ASP A 314 -10.05 -25.63 -2.90
N ASP A 315 -10.67 -24.63 -3.54
CA ASP A 315 -11.82 -23.89 -3.00
C ASP A 315 -13.13 -24.42 -3.59
N PRO A 316 -13.95 -25.17 -2.83
CA PRO A 316 -15.17 -25.80 -3.32
C PRO A 316 -16.27 -24.80 -3.73
N VAL A 317 -16.24 -23.57 -3.22
CA VAL A 317 -17.25 -22.53 -3.53
C VAL A 317 -17.19 -22.09 -5.00
N ARG A 318 -16.09 -22.40 -5.70
CA ARG A 318 -15.87 -22.04 -7.10
C ARG A 318 -16.22 -23.15 -8.08
N GLN A 319 -16.74 -24.26 -7.60
CA GLN A 319 -17.14 -25.42 -8.41
C GLN A 319 -18.61 -25.35 -8.86
N ASP A 320 -19.41 -24.41 -8.34
CA ASP A 320 -20.80 -24.15 -8.70
C ASP A 320 -20.92 -22.93 -9.64
#